data_27cce3dfa80b69205a170812f9dd42e1
#
_entry.id   27cce3dfa80b69205a170812f9dd42e1
#
_cell.length_a   1.000
_cell.length_b   1.000
_cell.length_c   1.000
_cell.angle_alpha   90.00
_cell.angle_beta   90.00
_cell.angle_gamma   90.00
#
_symmetry.space_group_name_H-M   'P 1'
#
loop_
_entity.id
_entity.type
_entity.pdbx_description
1 polymer ?
#
loop_
_entity_poly.entity_id
_entity_poly.type
_entity_poly.pdbx_seq_one_letter_code
_entity_poly.pdbx_strand_id
1 'polypeptide(L)'
;TYAKDYFNNLIRKSIEDLAKLDIQPEKTNIYRYENIKGEFVGGIVNEKNVVVPNKHLEYLGFKYDGKKVRVKTVGFSKFYRSMKRAFRRGVHFATKPENKSHNLFEERLYKRFTYKGAKRRLIYKPDPESETGYSKSKEQYWGNYISYLEKANRVMKPINGDDTIKNQYSKFWPIFGKEMKKAYKEIGEKVAKM
;
A
#
# COMPACT_ATOMS: atom_id res chain seq x y z
N THR A 1 30.71 -8.84 11.59
CA THR A 1 31.00 -9.05 13.01
C THR A 1 30.32 -8.00 13.85
N TYR A 2 30.75 -6.74 13.84
CA TYR A 2 30.22 -5.68 14.74
C TYR A 2 28.67 -5.58 14.74
N ALA A 3 28.01 -5.57 13.59
CA ALA A 3 26.56 -5.45 13.52
C ALA A 3 25.83 -6.68 14.10
N LYS A 4 26.35 -7.89 13.89
CA LYS A 4 25.80 -9.12 14.48
C LYS A 4 26.03 -9.17 15.99
N ASP A 5 27.21 -8.79 16.43
CA ASP A 5 27.57 -8.79 17.86
C ASP A 5 26.76 -7.73 18.61
N TYR A 6 26.60 -6.53 18.02
CA TYR A 6 25.75 -5.47 18.56
C TYR A 6 24.29 -5.92 18.65
N PHE A 7 23.77 -6.52 17.58
CA PHE A 7 22.39 -7.03 17.57
C PHE A 7 22.17 -8.11 18.63
N ASN A 8 23.04 -9.13 18.67
CA ASN A 8 22.87 -10.24 19.60
C ASN A 8 23.10 -9.83 21.05
N ASN A 9 24.12 -9.02 21.32
CA ASN A 9 24.52 -8.71 22.69
C ASN A 9 23.75 -7.53 23.32
N LEU A 10 23.23 -6.62 22.53
CA LEU A 10 22.51 -5.45 23.04
C LEU A 10 21.05 -5.47 22.68
N ILE A 11 20.73 -5.47 21.38
CA ILE A 11 19.34 -5.32 20.92
C ILE A 11 18.51 -6.54 21.31
N ARG A 12 19.01 -7.74 21.01
CA ARG A 12 18.29 -8.98 21.29
C ARG A 12 18.04 -9.14 22.79
N LYS A 13 19.07 -8.97 23.62
CA LYS A 13 18.92 -9.05 25.07
C LYS A 13 17.95 -7.99 25.60
N SER A 14 18.02 -6.77 25.12
CA SER A 14 17.08 -5.72 25.53
C SER A 14 15.63 -6.05 25.17
N ILE A 15 15.36 -6.63 24.00
CA ILE A 15 14.01 -7.01 23.59
C ILE A 15 13.53 -8.21 24.41
N GLU A 16 14.34 -9.26 24.56
CA GLU A 16 13.98 -10.46 25.31
C GLU A 16 13.84 -10.18 26.81
N ASP A 17 14.81 -9.47 27.41
CA ASP A 17 14.85 -9.22 28.85
C ASP A 17 13.90 -8.12 29.31
N LEU A 18 13.83 -7.00 28.61
CA LEU A 18 13.04 -5.84 29.00
C LEU A 18 11.61 -5.90 28.48
N ALA A 19 11.42 -6.22 27.19
CA ALA A 19 10.12 -6.25 26.56
C ALA A 19 9.41 -7.61 26.66
N LYS A 20 10.12 -8.65 27.13
CA LYS A 20 9.62 -10.04 27.19
C LYS A 20 9.05 -10.54 25.85
N LEU A 21 9.70 -10.14 24.76
CA LEU A 21 9.31 -10.51 23.39
C LEU A 21 10.36 -11.44 22.79
N ASP A 22 9.91 -12.54 22.20
CA ASP A 22 10.78 -13.47 21.49
C ASP A 22 11.09 -12.94 20.08
N ILE A 23 12.38 -12.88 19.77
CA ILE A 23 12.83 -12.57 18.41
C ILE A 23 12.80 -13.85 17.59
N GLN A 24 12.08 -13.82 16.46
CA GLN A 24 12.07 -14.92 15.51
C GLN A 24 13.32 -14.84 14.59
N PRO A 25 14.33 -15.71 14.77
CA PRO A 25 15.57 -15.64 13.99
C PRO A 25 15.33 -15.73 12.48
N GLU A 26 14.37 -16.57 12.05
CA GLU A 26 14.03 -16.79 10.65
C GLU A 26 13.45 -15.54 9.95
N LYS A 27 12.89 -14.60 10.72
CA LYS A 27 12.35 -13.34 10.22
C LYS A 27 13.27 -12.14 10.45
N THR A 28 14.37 -12.35 11.16
CA THR A 28 15.34 -11.31 11.48
C THR A 28 16.46 -11.33 10.44
N ASN A 29 16.58 -10.23 9.72
CA ASN A 29 17.60 -10.11 8.67
C ASN A 29 18.46 -8.87 8.92
N ILE A 30 19.75 -9.03 8.74
CA ILE A 30 20.72 -7.94 8.75
C ILE A 30 21.04 -7.59 7.31
N TYR A 31 20.96 -6.30 6.98
CA TYR A 31 21.30 -5.79 5.66
C TYR A 31 22.52 -4.89 5.77
N ARG A 32 23.46 -5.03 4.84
CA ARG A 32 24.62 -4.16 4.71
C ARG A 32 24.61 -3.50 3.33
N TYR A 33 24.70 -2.20 3.31
CA TYR A 33 24.84 -1.40 2.09
C TYR A 33 26.10 -0.56 2.18
N GLU A 34 26.89 -0.58 1.12
CA GLU A 34 28.12 0.21 0.99
C GLU A 34 27.96 1.20 -0.14
N ASN A 35 28.49 2.41 0.05
CA ASN A 35 28.51 3.41 -1.00
C ASN A 35 29.72 3.13 -1.91
N ILE A 36 29.45 2.66 -3.12
CA ILE A 36 30.48 2.40 -4.13
C ILE A 36 30.24 3.41 -5.26
N LYS A 37 31.12 4.40 -5.40
CA LYS A 37 31.06 5.43 -6.44
C LYS A 37 29.70 6.18 -6.49
N GLY A 38 29.14 6.48 -5.33
CA GLY A 38 27.84 7.18 -5.21
C GLY A 38 26.60 6.28 -5.28
N GLU A 39 26.77 4.97 -5.43
CA GLU A 39 25.68 4.00 -5.42
C GLU A 39 25.74 3.13 -4.15
N PHE A 40 24.60 2.97 -3.49
CA PHE A 40 24.49 2.02 -2.38
C PHE A 40 24.28 0.61 -2.93
N VAL A 41 25.33 -0.19 -2.85
CA VAL A 41 25.32 -1.61 -3.25
C VAL A 41 25.32 -2.47 -2.01
N GLY A 42 24.41 -3.44 -1.96
CA GLY A 42 24.36 -4.31 -0.79
C GLY A 42 23.20 -5.29 -0.82
N GLY A 43 22.97 -5.91 0.32
CA GLY A 43 21.92 -6.91 0.48
C GLY A 43 21.92 -7.52 1.87
N ILE A 44 21.28 -8.68 1.98
CA ILE A 44 21.22 -9.43 3.23
C ILE A 44 22.62 -10.03 3.58
N VAL A 45 22.97 -10.00 4.84
CA VAL A 45 24.19 -10.64 5.34
C VAL A 45 23.84 -12.06 5.78
N ASN A 46 24.47 -13.06 5.13
CA ASN A 46 24.28 -14.45 5.50
C ASN A 46 25.04 -14.85 6.78
N GLU A 47 24.90 -16.10 7.21
CA GLU A 47 25.56 -16.64 8.41
C GLU A 47 27.10 -16.56 8.34
N LYS A 48 27.65 -16.66 7.14
CA LYS A 48 29.10 -16.54 6.88
C LYS A 48 29.57 -15.09 6.81
N ASN A 49 28.74 -14.13 7.20
CA ASN A 49 29.01 -12.68 7.14
C ASN A 49 29.29 -12.14 5.71
N VAL A 50 28.80 -12.83 4.70
CA VAL A 50 28.90 -12.43 3.30
C VAL A 50 27.61 -11.74 2.87
N VAL A 51 27.74 -10.63 2.15
CA VAL A 51 26.58 -9.93 1.56
C VAL A 51 26.06 -10.72 0.37
N VAL A 52 24.80 -11.13 0.42
CA VAL A 52 24.08 -11.74 -0.69
C VAL A 52 23.44 -10.62 -1.51
N PRO A 53 23.90 -10.36 -2.73
CA PRO A 53 23.35 -9.28 -3.56
C PRO A 53 21.90 -9.57 -3.97
N ASN A 54 21.18 -8.53 -4.38
CA ASN A 54 19.78 -8.60 -4.85
C ASN A 54 18.73 -9.04 -3.81
N LYS A 55 19.13 -9.23 -2.56
CA LYS A 55 18.21 -9.37 -1.43
C LYS A 55 17.93 -7.99 -0.82
N HIS A 56 16.85 -7.38 -1.27
CA HIS A 56 16.51 -6.01 -0.89
C HIS A 56 15.86 -5.92 0.49
N LEU A 57 16.10 -4.80 1.19
CA LEU A 57 15.42 -4.52 2.45
C LEU A 57 13.92 -4.35 2.20
N GLU A 58 13.12 -5.13 2.90
CA GLU A 58 11.67 -5.06 2.87
C GLU A 58 11.11 -4.72 4.25
N TYR A 59 10.42 -3.58 4.34
CA TYR A 59 9.86 -3.11 5.61
C TYR A 59 8.52 -2.41 5.40
N LEU A 60 7.52 -2.74 6.22
CA LEU A 60 6.18 -2.13 6.23
C LEU A 60 5.53 -1.94 4.84
N GLY A 61 5.74 -2.88 3.94
CA GLY A 61 5.16 -2.82 2.58
C GLY A 61 6.01 -2.07 1.56
N PHE A 62 7.17 -1.58 1.96
CA PHE A 62 8.16 -0.99 1.07
C PHE A 62 9.31 -1.95 0.80
N LYS A 63 10.02 -1.66 -0.29
CA LYS A 63 11.23 -2.36 -0.72
C LYS A 63 12.28 -1.31 -1.08
N TYR A 64 13.49 -1.44 -0.50
CA TYR A 64 14.64 -0.60 -0.79
C TYR A 64 15.72 -1.43 -1.46
N ASP A 65 16.22 -0.99 -2.61
CA ASP A 65 17.21 -1.69 -3.43
C ASP A 65 18.62 -1.10 -3.37
N GLY A 66 18.87 -0.19 -2.43
CA GLY A 66 20.11 0.56 -2.32
C GLY A 66 20.05 1.92 -3.00
N LYS A 67 19.13 2.14 -3.92
CA LYS A 67 18.97 3.40 -4.67
C LYS A 67 17.60 4.03 -4.44
N LYS A 68 16.54 3.22 -4.51
CA LYS A 68 15.16 3.71 -4.51
C LYS A 68 14.26 2.91 -3.58
N VAL A 69 13.34 3.62 -2.96
CA VAL A 69 12.25 3.02 -2.19
C VAL A 69 11.05 2.82 -3.11
N ARG A 70 10.54 1.60 -3.16
CA ARG A 70 9.35 1.22 -3.93
C ARG A 70 8.31 0.58 -3.02
N VAL A 71 7.05 0.61 -3.43
CA VAL A 71 6.00 -0.17 -2.78
C VAL A 71 6.07 -1.62 -3.28
N LYS A 72 5.89 -2.58 -2.38
CA LYS A 72 5.88 -4.01 -2.72
C LYS A 72 4.76 -4.36 -3.70
N THR A 73 5.06 -5.18 -4.68
CA THR A 73 4.11 -5.64 -5.72
C THR A 73 2.89 -6.37 -5.15
N VAL A 74 3.03 -7.00 -4.00
CA VAL A 74 1.93 -7.69 -3.29
C VAL A 74 0.78 -6.73 -2.97
N GLY A 75 1.08 -5.47 -2.59
CA GLY A 75 0.07 -4.44 -2.34
C GLY A 75 -0.74 -4.13 -3.59
N PHE A 76 -0.08 -3.94 -4.73
CA PHE A 76 -0.73 -3.72 -6.03
C PHE A 76 -1.59 -4.91 -6.45
N SER A 77 -1.07 -6.14 -6.32
CA SER A 77 -1.79 -7.36 -6.65
C SER A 77 -3.07 -7.52 -5.82
N LYS A 78 -3.02 -7.21 -4.52
CA LYS A 78 -4.20 -7.20 -3.64
C LYS A 78 -5.20 -6.14 -4.08
N PHE A 79 -4.75 -4.94 -4.43
CA PHE A 79 -5.59 -3.85 -4.90
C PHE A 79 -6.30 -4.21 -6.20
N TYR A 80 -5.58 -4.71 -7.21
CA TYR A 80 -6.18 -5.14 -8.49
C TYR A 80 -7.18 -6.27 -8.33
N ARG A 81 -6.88 -7.28 -7.51
CA ARG A 81 -7.82 -8.37 -7.22
C ARG A 81 -9.08 -7.86 -6.53
N SER A 82 -8.92 -6.94 -5.57
CA SER A 82 -10.05 -6.30 -4.88
C SER A 82 -10.92 -5.49 -5.84
N MET A 83 -10.30 -4.74 -6.75
CA MET A 83 -10.98 -3.95 -7.78
C MET A 83 -11.80 -4.86 -8.73
N LYS A 84 -11.17 -5.87 -9.33
CA LYS A 84 -11.86 -6.83 -10.20
C LYS A 84 -13.00 -7.57 -9.49
N ARG A 85 -12.81 -7.91 -8.22
CA ARG A 85 -13.87 -8.53 -7.40
C ARG A 85 -15.04 -7.58 -7.18
N ALA A 86 -14.77 -6.30 -6.95
CA ALA A 86 -15.81 -5.29 -6.76
C ALA A 86 -16.62 -5.07 -8.04
N PHE A 87 -15.98 -5.02 -9.22
CA PHE A 87 -16.66 -4.96 -10.50
C PHE A 87 -17.56 -6.18 -10.73
N ARG A 88 -17.04 -7.39 -10.52
CA ARG A 88 -17.85 -8.63 -10.66
C ARG A 88 -19.07 -8.63 -9.76
N ARG A 89 -18.92 -8.20 -8.50
CA ARG A 89 -20.05 -8.05 -7.58
C ARG A 89 -21.03 -6.99 -8.06
N GLY A 90 -20.54 -5.85 -8.56
CA GLY A 90 -21.39 -4.80 -9.13
C GLY A 90 -22.22 -5.30 -10.29
N VAL A 91 -21.62 -6.03 -11.25
CA VAL A 91 -22.33 -6.66 -12.36
C VAL A 91 -23.37 -7.65 -11.86
N HIS A 92 -23.01 -8.53 -10.93
CA HIS A 92 -23.94 -9.49 -10.35
C HIS A 92 -25.16 -8.80 -9.73
N PHE A 93 -24.99 -7.72 -8.98
CA PHE A 93 -26.10 -6.97 -8.40
C PHE A 93 -26.91 -6.21 -9.46
N ALA A 94 -26.26 -5.62 -10.47
CA ALA A 94 -26.93 -4.91 -11.54
C ALA A 94 -27.79 -5.82 -12.42
N THR A 95 -27.43 -7.09 -12.54
CA THR A 95 -28.15 -8.08 -13.34
C THR A 95 -29.13 -8.95 -12.55
N LYS A 96 -29.43 -8.60 -11.29
CA LYS A 96 -30.50 -9.27 -10.54
C LYS A 96 -31.88 -8.81 -11.00
N PRO A 97 -32.87 -9.71 -11.08
CA PRO A 97 -34.22 -9.35 -11.49
C PRO A 97 -34.89 -8.28 -10.62
N GLU A 98 -34.51 -8.26 -9.31
CA GLU A 98 -35.05 -7.29 -8.36
C GLU A 98 -34.49 -5.87 -8.58
N ASN A 99 -33.36 -5.75 -9.28
CA ASN A 99 -32.70 -4.47 -9.55
C ASN A 99 -33.14 -3.88 -10.89
N LYS A 100 -34.34 -3.30 -10.94
CA LYS A 100 -34.92 -2.69 -12.14
C LYS A 100 -34.06 -1.58 -12.77
N SER A 101 -33.20 -0.94 -12.01
CA SER A 101 -32.32 0.13 -12.51
C SER A 101 -31.07 -0.35 -13.22
N HIS A 102 -30.70 -1.61 -13.05
CA HIS A 102 -29.47 -2.22 -13.59
C HIS A 102 -28.20 -1.42 -13.34
N ASN A 103 -28.16 -0.69 -12.21
CA ASN A 103 -27.10 0.26 -11.89
C ASN A 103 -25.84 -0.43 -11.31
N LEU A 104 -24.67 -0.04 -11.82
CA LEU A 104 -23.38 -0.59 -11.41
C LEU A 104 -22.85 -0.03 -10.07
N PHE A 105 -23.54 0.94 -9.42
CA PHE A 105 -23.06 1.65 -8.22
C PHE A 105 -21.66 2.28 -8.38
N GLU A 106 -21.46 2.95 -9.51
CA GLU A 106 -20.20 3.56 -9.92
C GLU A 106 -19.55 4.42 -8.83
N GLU A 107 -20.33 5.21 -8.11
CA GLU A 107 -19.80 6.11 -7.08
C GLU A 107 -18.97 5.37 -6.04
N ARG A 108 -19.42 4.17 -5.62
CA ARG A 108 -18.68 3.31 -4.68
C ARG A 108 -17.38 2.80 -5.29
N LEU A 109 -17.40 2.44 -6.57
CA LEU A 109 -16.21 1.99 -7.30
C LEU A 109 -15.20 3.11 -7.45
N TYR A 110 -15.66 4.32 -7.86
CA TYR A 110 -14.81 5.51 -7.95
C TYR A 110 -14.22 5.90 -6.60
N LYS A 111 -15.01 5.93 -5.53
CA LYS A 111 -14.50 6.25 -4.18
C LYS A 111 -13.47 5.24 -3.69
N ARG A 112 -13.65 3.96 -4.01
CA ARG A 112 -12.77 2.91 -3.50
C ARG A 112 -11.46 2.77 -4.27
N PHE A 113 -11.49 2.95 -5.59
CA PHE A 113 -10.40 2.55 -6.48
C PHE A 113 -9.79 3.68 -7.30
N THR A 114 -10.20 4.93 -7.09
CA THR A 114 -9.66 6.07 -7.83
C THR A 114 -9.31 7.24 -6.91
N TYR A 115 -8.70 8.26 -7.50
CA TYR A 115 -8.39 9.53 -6.82
C TYR A 115 -9.63 10.25 -6.26
N LYS A 116 -10.83 9.98 -6.77
CA LYS A 116 -12.08 10.57 -6.23
C LYS A 116 -12.32 10.18 -4.77
N GLY A 117 -11.90 8.98 -4.35
CA GLY A 117 -11.98 8.55 -2.95
C GLY A 117 -10.75 8.90 -2.14
N ALA A 118 -9.69 9.40 -2.78
CA ALA A 118 -8.48 9.86 -2.13
C ALA A 118 -8.63 11.28 -1.54
N LYS A 119 -9.77 11.94 -1.75
CA LYS A 119 -10.03 13.26 -1.16
C LYS A 119 -9.93 13.18 0.35
N ARG A 120 -9.12 14.05 0.89
CA ARG A 120 -8.90 14.21 2.32
C ARG A 120 -10.21 14.61 2.98
N ARG A 121 -10.58 13.91 4.03
CA ARG A 121 -11.68 14.30 4.92
C ARG A 121 -11.07 14.81 6.22
N LEU A 122 -11.57 15.91 6.72
CA LEU A 122 -11.21 16.39 8.03
C LEU A 122 -11.74 15.40 9.08
N ILE A 123 -10.90 15.11 10.06
CA ILE A 123 -11.27 14.27 11.18
C ILE A 123 -11.90 15.15 12.24
N TYR A 124 -13.03 14.74 12.78
CA TYR A 124 -13.61 15.34 13.97
C TYR A 124 -12.99 14.64 15.19
N LYS A 125 -12.47 15.42 16.13
CA LYS A 125 -11.93 14.92 17.39
C LYS A 125 -12.89 15.26 18.52
N PRO A 126 -13.00 14.42 19.57
CA PRO A 126 -13.72 14.78 20.78
C PRO A 126 -13.19 16.09 21.34
N ASP A 127 -14.08 17.02 21.63
CA ASP A 127 -13.77 18.33 22.17
C ASP A 127 -14.85 18.70 23.17
N PRO A 128 -14.58 18.55 24.48
CA PRO A 128 -15.56 18.82 25.55
C PRO A 128 -16.02 20.27 25.60
N GLU A 129 -15.22 21.20 25.05
CA GLU A 129 -15.56 22.64 25.03
C GLU A 129 -16.44 23.04 23.84
N SER A 130 -16.64 22.14 22.88
CA SER A 130 -17.51 22.37 21.74
C SER A 130 -18.97 22.04 22.07
N GLU A 131 -19.93 22.87 21.63
CA GLU A 131 -21.37 22.64 21.79
C GLU A 131 -21.83 21.26 21.27
N THR A 132 -21.16 20.72 20.26
CA THR A 132 -21.45 19.40 19.67
C THR A 132 -20.64 18.25 20.28
N GLY A 133 -19.76 18.52 21.24
CA GLY A 133 -18.80 17.55 21.79
C GLY A 133 -17.66 17.17 20.84
N TYR A 134 -17.59 17.78 19.65
CA TYR A 134 -16.56 17.51 18.65
C TYR A 134 -16.09 18.78 17.95
N SER A 135 -14.81 18.89 17.70
CA SER A 135 -14.23 19.96 16.88
C SER A 135 -13.60 19.42 15.60
N LYS A 136 -13.58 20.24 14.57
CA LYS A 136 -12.97 19.94 13.27
C LYS A 136 -11.48 20.09 13.36
N SER A 137 -10.75 18.96 13.30
CA SER A 137 -9.28 18.98 13.34
C SER A 137 -8.68 19.42 12.01
N LYS A 138 -7.42 19.90 12.05
CA LYS A 138 -6.61 20.13 10.84
C LYS A 138 -6.12 18.81 10.22
N GLU A 139 -6.28 17.68 10.92
CA GLU A 139 -5.88 16.37 10.45
C GLU A 139 -6.83 15.84 9.40
N GLN A 140 -6.28 15.13 8.43
CA GLN A 140 -7.05 14.63 7.29
C GLN A 140 -6.97 13.10 7.23
N TYR A 141 -8.13 12.47 7.12
CA TYR A 141 -8.23 11.03 6.90
C TYR A 141 -7.87 10.68 5.46
N TRP A 142 -7.03 9.67 5.29
CA TRP A 142 -6.65 9.13 3.99
C TRP A 142 -7.62 8.02 3.60
N GLY A 143 -8.44 8.28 2.57
CA GLY A 143 -9.64 7.49 2.31
C GLY A 143 -9.44 6.12 1.65
N ASN A 144 -8.39 5.89 0.85
CA ASN A 144 -8.20 4.63 0.13
C ASN A 144 -6.72 4.32 -0.17
N TYR A 145 -6.46 3.22 -0.87
CA TYR A 145 -5.09 2.81 -1.21
C TYR A 145 -4.35 3.82 -2.09
N ILE A 146 -5.05 4.57 -2.95
CA ILE A 146 -4.43 5.61 -3.79
C ILE A 146 -3.89 6.74 -2.91
N SER A 147 -4.66 7.20 -1.93
CA SER A 147 -4.18 8.24 -1.00
C SER A 147 -2.98 7.77 -0.15
N TYR A 148 -2.95 6.49 0.21
CA TYR A 148 -1.76 5.92 0.85
C TYR A 148 -0.54 5.99 -0.09
N LEU A 149 -0.69 5.63 -1.37
CA LEU A 149 0.39 5.68 -2.35
C LEU A 149 0.84 7.11 -2.65
N GLU A 150 -0.08 8.07 -2.71
CA GLU A 150 0.23 9.50 -2.86
C GLU A 150 1.03 10.04 -1.68
N LYS A 151 0.63 9.66 -0.45
CA LYS A 151 1.39 10.00 0.76
C LYS A 151 2.78 9.36 0.73
N ALA A 152 2.86 8.07 0.40
CA ALA A 152 4.12 7.35 0.29
C ALA A 152 5.05 8.00 -0.75
N ASN A 153 4.52 8.36 -1.94
CA ASN A 153 5.30 9.05 -2.97
C ASN A 153 5.83 10.39 -2.46
N ARG A 154 4.98 11.19 -1.81
CA ARG A 154 5.38 12.49 -1.29
C ARG A 154 6.50 12.39 -0.24
N VAL A 155 6.40 11.40 0.66
CA VAL A 155 7.41 11.19 1.72
C VAL A 155 8.72 10.63 1.15
N MET A 156 8.64 9.73 0.16
CA MET A 156 9.81 9.06 -0.41
C MET A 156 10.43 9.79 -1.60
N LYS A 157 9.76 10.78 -2.18
CA LYS A 157 10.27 11.55 -3.31
C LYS A 157 11.62 12.22 -3.03
N PRO A 158 11.87 12.87 -1.88
CA PRO A 158 13.18 13.43 -1.57
C PRO A 158 14.30 12.38 -1.53
N ILE A 159 13.99 11.17 -1.04
CA ILE A 159 14.93 10.04 -0.96
C ILE A 159 15.18 9.45 -2.35
N ASN A 160 14.14 9.29 -3.14
CA ASN A 160 14.23 8.71 -4.48
C ASN A 160 14.78 9.69 -5.53
N GLY A 161 14.72 10.99 -5.29
CA GLY A 161 15.03 12.01 -6.29
C GLY A 161 13.98 12.15 -7.41
N ASP A 162 12.92 11.32 -7.41
CA ASP A 162 11.88 11.30 -8.44
C ASP A 162 10.53 10.74 -7.91
N ASP A 163 9.56 10.66 -8.82
CA ASP A 163 8.22 10.12 -8.55
C ASP A 163 8.14 8.58 -8.76
N THR A 164 9.15 7.83 -8.32
CA THR A 164 9.25 6.36 -8.47
C THR A 164 7.97 5.64 -8.04
N ILE A 165 7.42 5.98 -6.87
CA ILE A 165 6.20 5.32 -6.37
C ILE A 165 4.98 5.71 -7.22
N LYS A 166 4.85 6.98 -7.61
CA LYS A 166 3.77 7.45 -8.49
C LYS A 166 3.77 6.69 -9.82
N ASN A 167 4.95 6.45 -10.38
CA ASN A 167 5.09 5.70 -11.63
C ASN A 167 4.62 4.23 -11.48
N GLN A 168 4.76 3.63 -10.29
CA GLN A 168 4.27 2.27 -10.03
C GLN A 168 2.75 2.15 -10.14
N TYR A 169 1.98 3.20 -9.81
CA TYR A 169 0.52 3.15 -9.82
C TYR A 169 -0.14 3.95 -10.96
N SER A 170 0.63 4.52 -11.86
CA SER A 170 0.12 5.29 -13.03
C SER A 170 -0.88 4.49 -13.88
N LYS A 171 -0.73 3.17 -13.95
CA LYS A 171 -1.59 2.26 -14.72
C LYS A 171 -2.95 1.95 -14.06
N PHE A 172 -3.21 2.41 -12.83
CA PHE A 172 -4.48 2.10 -12.15
C PHE A 172 -5.68 2.67 -12.87
N TRP A 173 -5.59 3.90 -13.35
CA TRP A 173 -6.68 4.57 -14.03
C TRP A 173 -7.08 3.89 -15.36
N PRO A 174 -6.15 3.61 -16.29
CA PRO A 174 -6.47 2.85 -17.50
C PRO A 174 -7.09 1.49 -17.20
N ILE A 175 -6.60 0.77 -16.20
CA ILE A 175 -7.13 -0.55 -15.81
C ILE A 175 -8.55 -0.41 -15.26
N PHE A 176 -8.80 0.58 -14.40
CA PHE A 176 -10.13 0.87 -13.87
C PHE A 176 -11.12 1.17 -15.00
N GLY A 177 -10.75 2.04 -15.96
CA GLY A 177 -11.57 2.35 -17.12
C GLY A 177 -11.88 1.13 -17.99
N LYS A 178 -10.90 0.23 -18.16
CA LYS A 178 -11.10 -1.04 -18.88
C LYS A 178 -12.11 -1.95 -18.17
N GLU A 179 -11.99 -2.11 -16.85
CA GLU A 179 -12.93 -2.92 -16.07
C GLU A 179 -14.34 -2.30 -16.05
N MET A 180 -14.45 -0.96 -16.04
CA MET A 180 -15.73 -0.27 -16.16
C MET A 180 -16.43 -0.56 -17.47
N LYS A 181 -15.73 -0.40 -18.61
CA LYS A 181 -16.28 -0.69 -19.94
C LYS A 181 -16.71 -2.15 -20.05
N LYS A 182 -15.90 -3.09 -19.51
CA LYS A 182 -16.23 -4.51 -19.48
C LYS A 182 -17.50 -4.79 -18.67
N ALA A 183 -17.64 -4.15 -17.51
CA ALA A 183 -18.80 -4.32 -16.65
C ALA A 183 -20.10 -3.86 -17.34
N TYR A 184 -20.09 -2.70 -17.98
CA TYR A 184 -21.25 -2.20 -18.73
C TYR A 184 -21.63 -3.11 -19.91
N LYS A 185 -20.64 -3.58 -20.65
CA LYS A 185 -20.90 -4.54 -21.74
C LYS A 185 -21.58 -5.81 -21.21
N GLU A 186 -21.05 -6.37 -20.13
CA GLU A 186 -21.59 -7.59 -19.52
C GLU A 186 -23.02 -7.39 -18.96
N ILE A 187 -23.30 -6.23 -18.35
CA ILE A 187 -24.65 -5.88 -17.91
C ILE A 187 -25.60 -5.81 -19.09
N GLY A 188 -25.25 -5.07 -20.15
CA GLY A 188 -26.09 -4.99 -21.37
C GLY A 188 -26.40 -6.34 -22.02
N GLU A 189 -25.37 -7.21 -22.13
CA GLU A 189 -25.56 -8.57 -22.70
C GLU A 189 -26.45 -9.47 -21.83
N LYS A 190 -26.40 -9.31 -20.50
CA LYS A 190 -27.24 -10.12 -19.59
C LYS A 190 -28.65 -9.60 -19.52
N VAL A 191 -28.84 -8.28 -19.48
CA VAL A 191 -30.16 -7.66 -19.44
C VAL A 191 -30.93 -7.90 -20.74
N ALA A 192 -30.24 -7.86 -21.89
CA ALA A 192 -30.88 -8.19 -23.20
C ALA A 192 -31.34 -9.65 -23.33
N LYS A 193 -30.92 -10.53 -22.42
CA LYS A 193 -31.32 -11.97 -22.38
C LYS A 193 -32.38 -12.25 -21.31
N MET A 194 -32.79 -11.26 -20.55
CA MET A 194 -33.86 -11.35 -19.54
C MET A 194 -35.20 -11.01 -20.13
#